data_ee79212c2ee08b5b160feb79651540d5
#
_entry.id   ee79212c2ee08b5b160feb79651540d5
#
_cell.length_a   1.000
_cell.length_b   1.000
_cell.length_c   1.000
_cell.angle_alpha   90.00
_cell.angle_beta   90.00
_cell.angle_gamma   90.00
#
_symmetry.space_group_name_H-M   'P 1'
#
loop_
_entity.id
_entity.type
_entity.pdbx_description
1 polymer ?
#
loop_
_entity_poly.entity_id
_entity_poly.type
_entity_poly.pdbx_seq_one_letter_code
_entity_poly.pdbx_strand_id
1 'polypeptide(L)'
;MLALGFASYLSIYPALLFIPLVLLSYDRKTQESKHAPSTPAFTVQHFAILLASVAGLLGLSCLVIEDFWEFVSATYGFQLLVPDLTPNVGLWWYFFIEMFDSFREFFLGVFWLHMASYVGGLTVRLRRQPLFIVSALLGVFAIFKPYPSISDASLYLALLPLYRHLFPCKSSLPSCPCRY
;
A
#
# COMPACT_ATOMS: atom_id res chain seq x y z
N MET A 1 10.95 -6.91 -5.22
CA MET A 1 10.21 -7.57 -4.13
C MET A 1 10.91 -7.46 -2.77
N LEU A 2 12.23 -7.52 -2.68
CA LEU A 2 12.95 -7.36 -1.39
C LEU A 2 12.63 -6.03 -0.69
N ALA A 3 12.61 -4.92 -1.43
CA ALA A 3 12.22 -3.62 -0.88
C ALA A 3 10.78 -3.60 -0.34
N LEU A 4 9.85 -4.30 -1.03
CA LEU A 4 8.49 -4.47 -0.54
C LEU A 4 8.46 -5.31 0.74
N GLY A 5 9.26 -6.37 0.82
CA GLY A 5 9.40 -7.19 2.02
C GLY A 5 9.90 -6.37 3.22
N PHE A 6 10.94 -5.56 3.01
CA PHE A 6 11.44 -4.65 4.04
C PHE A 6 10.37 -3.62 4.48
N ALA A 7 9.67 -3.01 3.53
CA ALA A 7 8.58 -2.09 3.83
C ALA A 7 7.43 -2.78 4.58
N SER A 8 7.09 -4.03 4.20
CA SER A 8 6.04 -4.82 4.85
C SER A 8 6.43 -5.30 6.26
N TYR A 9 7.74 -5.46 6.51
CA TYR A 9 8.25 -5.72 7.86
C TYR A 9 8.07 -4.49 8.77
N LEU A 10 8.25 -3.28 8.25
CA LEU A 10 8.06 -2.05 9.02
C LEU A 10 6.58 -1.70 9.24
N SER A 11 5.71 -2.04 8.29
CA SER A 11 4.29 -1.73 8.35
C SER A 11 3.50 -2.70 7.47
N ILE A 12 2.28 -3.03 7.89
CA ILE A 12 1.41 -3.98 7.17
C ILE A 12 0.88 -3.43 5.84
N TYR A 13 0.72 -2.09 5.72
CA TYR A 13 0.10 -1.44 4.55
C TYR A 13 0.84 -1.67 3.22
N PRO A 14 2.18 -1.62 3.16
CA PRO A 14 2.90 -1.91 1.92
C PRO A 14 2.65 -3.31 1.36
N ALA A 15 2.31 -4.30 2.20
CA ALA A 15 1.96 -5.64 1.73
C ALA A 15 0.76 -5.63 0.78
N LEU A 16 -0.18 -4.70 0.96
CA LEU A 16 -1.34 -4.53 0.08
C LEU A 16 -0.96 -4.08 -1.35
N LEU A 17 0.24 -3.53 -1.55
CA LEU A 17 0.77 -3.19 -2.86
C LEU A 17 1.34 -4.39 -3.62
N PHE A 18 1.34 -5.59 -3.02
CA PHE A 18 1.92 -6.79 -3.65
C PHE A 18 1.34 -7.05 -5.04
N ILE A 19 0.00 -7.09 -5.15
CA ILE A 19 -0.68 -7.42 -6.41
C ILE A 19 -0.33 -6.43 -7.54
N PRO A 20 -0.50 -5.10 -7.38
CA PRO A 20 -0.15 -4.16 -8.44
C PRO A 20 1.36 -4.12 -8.75
N LEU A 21 2.24 -4.38 -7.79
CA LEU A 21 3.68 -4.45 -8.04
C LEU A 21 4.09 -5.72 -8.78
N VAL A 22 3.43 -6.85 -8.55
CA VAL A 22 3.62 -8.06 -9.35
C VAL A 22 3.17 -7.83 -10.78
N LEU A 23 2.02 -7.19 -11.00
CA LEU A 23 1.53 -6.83 -12.34
C LEU A 23 2.53 -5.90 -13.06
N LEU A 24 3.00 -4.86 -12.39
CA LEU A 24 4.00 -3.95 -12.94
C LEU A 24 5.30 -4.68 -13.34
N SER A 25 5.77 -5.57 -12.47
CA SER A 25 6.98 -6.36 -12.72
C SER A 25 6.80 -7.36 -13.85
N TYR A 26 5.60 -7.94 -13.98
CA TYR A 26 5.23 -8.84 -15.05
C TYR A 26 5.19 -8.13 -16.40
N ASP A 27 4.52 -6.98 -16.47
CA ASP A 27 4.45 -6.18 -17.70
C ASP A 27 5.83 -5.74 -18.17
N ARG A 28 6.68 -5.30 -17.24
CA ARG A 28 8.05 -4.92 -17.53
C ARG A 28 8.87 -6.07 -18.10
N LYS A 29 8.79 -7.24 -17.46
CA LYS A 29 9.52 -8.44 -17.89
C LYS A 29 9.02 -8.95 -19.24
N THR A 30 7.72 -8.83 -19.53
CA THR A 30 7.13 -9.21 -20.81
C THR A 30 7.58 -8.28 -21.94
N GLN A 31 7.81 -7.01 -21.66
CA GLN A 31 8.36 -6.06 -22.63
C GLN A 31 9.85 -6.31 -22.93
N GLU A 32 10.63 -6.71 -21.92
CA GLU A 32 12.08 -6.98 -22.03
C GLU A 32 12.37 -8.34 -22.69
N SER A 33 11.50 -9.33 -22.52
CA SER A 33 11.71 -10.70 -23.01
C SER A 33 10.75 -11.04 -24.15
N LYS A 34 11.27 -11.75 -25.18
CA LYS A 34 10.45 -12.31 -26.27
C LYS A 34 9.48 -13.41 -25.81
N HIS A 35 9.71 -14.00 -24.65
CA HIS A 35 8.85 -15.04 -24.07
C HIS A 35 8.23 -14.52 -22.78
N ALA A 36 6.91 -14.41 -22.75
CA ALA A 36 6.17 -14.08 -21.54
C ALA A 36 6.30 -15.24 -20.52
N PRO A 37 6.70 -14.97 -19.28
CA PRO A 37 6.74 -16.00 -18.24
C PRO A 37 5.31 -16.50 -17.94
N SER A 38 5.20 -17.77 -17.47
CA SER A 38 3.90 -18.26 -17.00
C SER A 38 3.44 -17.44 -15.80
N THR A 39 2.27 -16.82 -15.92
CA THR A 39 1.71 -15.92 -14.89
C THR A 39 1.67 -16.54 -13.49
N PRO A 40 1.19 -17.80 -13.29
CA PRO A 40 1.11 -18.37 -11.96
C PRO A 40 2.51 -18.62 -11.34
N ALA A 41 3.47 -19.15 -12.10
CA ALA A 41 4.82 -19.39 -11.58
C ALA A 41 5.52 -18.09 -11.22
N PHE A 42 5.35 -17.05 -12.02
CA PHE A 42 5.88 -15.71 -11.76
C PHE A 42 5.33 -15.13 -10.46
N THR A 43 4.01 -15.21 -10.27
CA THR A 43 3.35 -14.70 -9.06
C THR A 43 3.78 -15.47 -7.82
N VAL A 44 3.83 -16.81 -7.89
CA VAL A 44 4.27 -17.66 -6.78
C VAL A 44 5.73 -17.36 -6.41
N GLN A 45 6.61 -17.19 -7.39
CA GLN A 45 8.02 -16.84 -7.15
C GLN A 45 8.14 -15.49 -6.40
N HIS A 46 7.40 -14.46 -6.83
CA HIS A 46 7.44 -13.15 -6.20
C HIS A 46 6.82 -13.16 -4.79
N PHE A 47 5.78 -13.96 -4.60
CA PHE A 47 5.19 -14.18 -3.29
C PHE A 47 6.16 -14.91 -2.34
N ALA A 48 6.85 -15.94 -2.83
CA ALA A 48 7.88 -16.65 -2.06
C ALA A 48 9.02 -15.72 -1.65
N ILE A 49 9.48 -14.84 -2.55
CA ILE A 49 10.52 -13.83 -2.24
C ILE A 49 10.02 -12.85 -1.16
N LEU A 50 8.78 -12.40 -1.26
CA LEU A 50 8.18 -11.53 -0.25
C LEU A 50 8.13 -12.22 1.12
N LEU A 51 7.58 -13.44 1.17
CA LEU A 51 7.51 -14.22 2.41
C LEU A 51 8.89 -14.50 3.01
N ALA A 52 9.84 -14.92 2.18
CA ALA A 52 11.20 -15.21 2.64
C ALA A 52 11.89 -13.96 3.18
N SER A 53 11.69 -12.79 2.57
CA SER A 53 12.25 -11.53 3.05
C SER A 53 11.65 -11.09 4.38
N VAL A 54 10.33 -11.18 4.53
CA VAL A 54 9.66 -10.83 5.80
C VAL A 54 10.01 -11.83 6.89
N ALA A 55 9.98 -13.14 6.60
CA ALA A 55 10.33 -14.20 7.55
C ALA A 55 11.80 -14.09 7.99
N GLY A 56 12.71 -13.78 7.06
CA GLY A 56 14.12 -13.55 7.38
C GLY A 56 14.33 -12.36 8.33
N LEU A 57 13.63 -11.25 8.08
CA LEU A 57 13.70 -10.07 8.96
C LEU A 57 13.08 -10.33 10.33
N LEU A 58 11.94 -11.02 10.38
CA LEU A 58 11.33 -11.44 11.64
C LEU A 58 12.22 -12.42 12.41
N GLY A 59 12.88 -13.36 11.71
CA GLY A 59 13.85 -14.28 12.30
C GLY A 59 15.05 -13.53 12.91
N LEU A 60 15.57 -12.52 12.22
CA LEU A 60 16.63 -11.66 12.77
C LEU A 60 16.16 -10.89 14.02
N SER A 61 14.92 -10.39 14.01
CA SER A 61 14.32 -9.73 15.17
C SER A 61 14.20 -10.68 16.36
N CYS A 62 13.81 -11.94 16.11
CA CYS A 62 13.70 -12.96 17.13
C CYS A 62 15.06 -13.28 17.83
N LEU A 63 16.18 -13.11 17.13
CA LEU A 63 17.51 -13.26 17.71
C LEU A 63 17.95 -12.12 18.63
N VAL A 64 17.35 -10.94 18.45
CA VAL A 64 17.74 -9.72 19.17
C VAL A 64 16.76 -9.42 20.32
N ILE A 65 15.50 -9.82 20.20
CA ILE A 65 14.42 -9.49 21.12
C ILE A 65 14.08 -10.72 21.95
N GLU A 66 14.12 -10.59 23.28
CA GLU A 66 13.82 -11.67 24.22
C GLU A 66 12.35 -12.12 24.13
N ASP A 67 11.41 -11.14 24.04
CA ASP A 67 9.96 -11.39 23.94
C ASP A 67 9.42 -11.11 22.55
N PHE A 68 9.55 -12.11 21.66
CA PHE A 68 9.08 -12.02 20.27
C PHE A 68 7.56 -11.75 20.13
N TRP A 69 6.74 -12.34 21.02
CA TRP A 69 5.30 -12.13 20.98
C TRP A 69 4.90 -10.72 21.36
N GLU A 70 5.56 -10.11 22.31
CA GLU A 70 5.35 -8.72 22.69
C GLU A 70 5.71 -7.80 21.52
N PHE A 71 6.84 -8.05 20.85
CA PHE A 71 7.24 -7.31 19.65
C PHE A 71 6.18 -7.41 18.53
N VAL A 72 5.69 -8.61 18.20
CA VAL A 72 4.67 -8.81 17.15
C VAL A 72 3.37 -8.11 17.52
N SER A 73 2.95 -8.22 18.76
CA SER A 73 1.74 -7.55 19.28
C SER A 73 1.88 -6.04 19.26
N ALA A 74 3.00 -5.48 19.69
CA ALA A 74 3.26 -4.06 19.69
C ALA A 74 3.40 -3.45 18.29
N THR A 75 3.93 -4.22 17.32
CA THR A 75 4.16 -3.71 15.97
C THR A 75 2.95 -3.95 15.06
N TYR A 76 2.55 -5.21 14.89
CA TYR A 76 1.47 -5.57 13.95
C TYR A 76 0.10 -5.60 14.61
N GLY A 77 0.03 -6.08 15.86
CA GLY A 77 -1.21 -6.08 16.63
C GLY A 77 -1.74 -4.67 16.83
N PHE A 78 -0.86 -3.73 17.15
CA PHE A 78 -1.19 -2.31 17.27
C PHE A 78 -1.78 -1.74 15.96
N GLN A 79 -1.19 -2.08 14.80
CA GLN A 79 -1.69 -1.60 13.50
C GLN A 79 -3.03 -2.23 13.10
N LEU A 80 -3.28 -3.48 13.48
CA LEU A 80 -4.50 -4.21 13.13
C LEU A 80 -5.67 -3.88 14.06
N LEU A 81 -5.43 -3.87 15.36
CA LEU A 81 -6.47 -3.71 16.38
C LEU A 81 -6.68 -2.27 16.82
N VAL A 82 -5.66 -1.41 16.60
CA VAL A 82 -5.69 0.01 16.99
C VAL A 82 -6.26 0.19 18.41
N PRO A 83 -5.67 -0.45 19.43
CA PRO A 83 -6.23 -0.49 20.78
C PRO A 83 -6.33 0.90 21.42
N ASP A 84 -5.36 1.76 21.14
CA ASP A 84 -5.30 3.12 21.64
C ASP A 84 -5.14 4.10 20.47
N LEU A 85 -6.18 4.85 20.18
CA LEU A 85 -6.22 5.82 19.10
C LEU A 85 -6.07 7.23 19.71
N THR A 86 -4.83 7.70 19.81
CA THR A 86 -4.54 9.06 20.27
C THR A 86 -5.06 10.10 19.30
N PRO A 87 -5.45 11.32 19.78
CA PRO A 87 -5.90 12.41 18.94
C PRO A 87 -4.95 12.70 17.79
N ASN A 88 -5.46 12.62 16.55
CA ASN A 88 -4.69 12.89 15.33
C ASN A 88 -5.61 13.46 14.24
N VAL A 89 -5.03 13.88 13.12
CA VAL A 89 -5.77 14.44 11.98
C VAL A 89 -6.38 13.37 11.06
N GLY A 90 -6.27 12.10 11.42
CA GLY A 90 -6.73 10.96 10.62
C GLY A 90 -8.24 10.75 10.70
N LEU A 91 -8.79 10.19 9.61
CA LEU A 91 -10.20 9.86 9.51
C LEU A 91 -10.66 8.91 10.63
N TRP A 92 -9.79 7.98 11.03
CA TRP A 92 -10.09 7.01 12.08
C TRP A 92 -10.36 7.67 13.42
N TRP A 93 -9.56 8.64 13.82
CA TRP A 93 -9.75 9.33 15.08
C TRP A 93 -11.10 10.04 15.15
N TYR A 94 -11.46 10.81 14.10
CA TYR A 94 -12.76 11.49 14.03
C TYR A 94 -13.93 10.51 14.08
N PHE A 95 -13.79 9.37 13.41
CA PHE A 95 -14.87 8.39 13.35
C PHE A 95 -15.02 7.63 14.69
N PHE A 96 -13.91 7.19 15.29
CA PHE A 96 -13.95 6.36 16.49
C PHE A 96 -14.18 7.15 17.77
N ILE A 97 -13.96 8.46 17.82
CA ILE A 97 -14.25 9.30 18.98
C ILE A 97 -15.76 9.45 19.21
N GLU A 98 -16.57 9.40 18.14
CA GLU A 98 -18.01 9.54 18.19
C GLU A 98 -18.73 8.18 18.31
N MET A 99 -17.99 7.08 18.31
CA MET A 99 -18.53 5.74 18.27
C MET A 99 -18.60 5.09 19.65
N PHE A 100 -19.67 4.36 19.91
CA PHE A 100 -19.77 3.51 21.10
C PHE A 100 -18.80 2.33 21.04
N ASP A 101 -18.13 2.03 22.14
CA ASP A 101 -17.12 0.98 22.24
C ASP A 101 -17.62 -0.40 21.78
N SER A 102 -18.89 -0.70 22.01
CA SER A 102 -19.49 -1.98 21.59
C SER A 102 -19.50 -2.20 20.07
N PHE A 103 -19.43 -1.16 19.26
CA PHE A 103 -19.39 -1.25 17.80
C PHE A 103 -17.98 -1.13 17.21
N ARG A 104 -16.98 -0.85 18.05
CA ARG A 104 -15.60 -0.58 17.62
C ARG A 104 -15.02 -1.70 16.77
N GLU A 105 -15.09 -2.94 17.22
CA GLU A 105 -14.55 -4.10 16.50
C GLU A 105 -15.22 -4.31 15.14
N PHE A 106 -16.54 -4.15 15.07
CA PHE A 106 -17.27 -4.26 13.83
C PHE A 106 -16.78 -3.24 12.79
N PHE A 107 -16.70 -1.97 13.17
CA PHE A 107 -16.27 -0.93 12.24
C PHE A 107 -14.77 -1.00 11.92
N LEU A 108 -13.94 -1.49 12.82
CA LEU A 108 -12.56 -1.81 12.54
C LEU A 108 -12.46 -2.82 11.38
N GLY A 109 -13.26 -3.89 11.43
CA GLY A 109 -13.38 -4.86 10.34
C GLY A 109 -13.88 -4.23 9.04
N VAL A 110 -14.86 -3.33 9.11
CA VAL A 110 -15.37 -2.58 7.94
C VAL A 110 -14.29 -1.72 7.31
N PHE A 111 -13.47 -1.01 8.08
CA PHE A 111 -12.36 -0.22 7.56
C PHE A 111 -11.31 -1.08 6.83
N TRP A 112 -10.94 -2.23 7.41
CA TRP A 112 -10.02 -3.17 6.76
C TRP A 112 -10.61 -3.77 5.48
N LEU A 113 -11.88 -4.16 5.51
CA LEU A 113 -12.58 -4.65 4.32
C LEU A 113 -12.66 -3.57 3.23
N HIS A 114 -12.91 -2.33 3.62
CA HIS A 114 -12.95 -1.19 2.70
C HIS A 114 -11.59 -0.99 2.01
N MET A 115 -10.49 -1.05 2.78
CA MET A 115 -9.15 -0.95 2.22
C MET A 115 -8.83 -2.11 1.26
N ALA A 116 -9.18 -3.34 1.64
CA ALA A 116 -9.03 -4.52 0.77
C ALA A 116 -9.85 -4.40 -0.51
N SER A 117 -11.07 -3.83 -0.45
CA SER A 117 -11.92 -3.62 -1.61
C SER A 117 -11.32 -2.64 -2.62
N TYR A 118 -10.63 -1.60 -2.16
CA TYR A 118 -9.89 -0.71 -3.06
C TYR A 118 -8.74 -1.43 -3.76
N VAL A 119 -7.98 -2.25 -3.04
CA VAL A 119 -6.89 -3.03 -3.65
C VAL A 119 -7.43 -3.94 -4.74
N GLY A 120 -8.49 -4.71 -4.46
CA GLY A 120 -9.13 -5.60 -5.42
C GLY A 120 -9.78 -4.85 -6.59
N GLY A 121 -10.62 -3.88 -6.28
CA GLY A 121 -11.38 -3.11 -7.27
C GLY A 121 -10.50 -2.34 -8.26
N LEU A 122 -9.51 -1.62 -7.75
CA LEU A 122 -8.56 -0.88 -8.61
C LEU A 122 -7.70 -1.84 -9.43
N THR A 123 -7.26 -2.96 -8.87
CA THR A 123 -6.46 -3.95 -9.59
C THR A 123 -7.22 -4.56 -10.75
N VAL A 124 -8.49 -4.93 -10.55
CA VAL A 124 -9.35 -5.49 -11.62
C VAL A 124 -9.67 -4.43 -12.66
N ARG A 125 -10.08 -3.24 -12.23
CA ARG A 125 -10.55 -2.18 -13.14
C ARG A 125 -9.44 -1.55 -13.96
N LEU A 126 -8.27 -1.35 -13.37
CA LEU A 126 -7.14 -0.61 -13.97
C LEU A 126 -5.94 -1.51 -14.30
N ARG A 127 -6.16 -2.82 -14.50
CA ARG A 127 -5.12 -3.82 -14.75
C ARG A 127 -4.08 -3.41 -15.81
N ARG A 128 -4.47 -2.58 -16.78
CA ARG A 128 -3.58 -2.10 -17.85
C ARG A 128 -2.66 -0.95 -17.43
N GLN A 129 -2.87 -0.41 -16.24
CA GLN A 129 -2.12 0.74 -15.71
C GLN A 129 -1.62 0.47 -14.29
N PRO A 130 -0.76 -0.53 -14.06
CA PRO A 130 -0.36 -0.95 -12.74
C PRO A 130 0.36 0.15 -11.94
N LEU A 131 1.11 1.03 -12.59
CA LEU A 131 1.74 2.17 -11.93
C LEU A 131 0.71 3.14 -11.35
N PHE A 132 -0.39 3.38 -12.08
CA PHE A 132 -1.48 4.23 -11.58
C PHE A 132 -2.17 3.59 -10.37
N ILE A 133 -2.35 2.26 -10.36
CA ILE A 133 -2.91 1.54 -9.22
C ILE A 133 -2.04 1.75 -7.98
N VAL A 134 -0.71 1.62 -8.11
CA VAL A 134 0.23 1.86 -7.00
C VAL A 134 0.07 3.28 -6.46
N SER A 135 0.05 4.29 -7.34
CA SER A 135 -0.09 5.70 -6.92
C SER A 135 -1.43 5.95 -6.24
N ALA A 136 -2.54 5.44 -6.79
CA ALA A 136 -3.86 5.58 -6.21
C ALA A 136 -3.96 4.92 -4.83
N LEU A 137 -3.40 3.72 -4.67
CA LEU A 137 -3.38 3.02 -3.38
C LEU A 137 -2.53 3.74 -2.34
N LEU A 138 -1.41 4.35 -2.71
CA LEU A 138 -0.64 5.18 -1.79
C LEU A 138 -1.46 6.39 -1.30
N GLY A 139 -2.25 7.02 -2.18
CA GLY A 139 -3.20 8.05 -1.79
C GLY A 139 -4.30 7.54 -0.85
N VAL A 140 -4.86 6.36 -1.13
CA VAL A 140 -5.84 5.71 -0.25
C VAL A 140 -5.23 5.42 1.12
N PHE A 141 -3.99 4.90 1.17
CA PHE A 141 -3.32 4.62 2.45
C PHE A 141 -3.04 5.90 3.23
N ALA A 142 -2.67 7.00 2.57
CA ALA A 142 -2.46 8.30 3.23
C ALA A 142 -3.72 8.82 3.94
N ILE A 143 -4.92 8.45 3.44
CA ILE A 143 -6.21 8.86 4.01
C ILE A 143 -6.70 7.85 5.07
N PHE A 144 -6.60 6.55 4.78
CA PHE A 144 -7.22 5.49 5.56
C PHE A 144 -6.30 4.82 6.59
N LYS A 145 -5.06 5.28 6.77
CA LYS A 145 -4.24 4.84 7.89
C LYS A 145 -4.80 5.38 9.22
N PRO A 146 -4.75 4.59 10.31
CA PRO A 146 -5.14 5.05 11.65
C PRO A 146 -4.31 6.25 12.13
N TYR A 147 -3.02 6.23 11.80
CA TYR A 147 -2.06 7.30 12.08
C TYR A 147 -1.44 7.79 10.76
N PRO A 148 -2.15 8.68 10.03
CA PRO A 148 -1.62 9.23 8.81
C PRO A 148 -0.45 10.18 9.11
N SER A 149 0.60 10.08 8.31
CA SER A 149 1.76 10.96 8.41
C SER A 149 1.90 11.83 7.15
N ILE A 150 2.60 12.95 7.29
CA ILE A 150 2.93 13.83 6.16
C ILE A 150 3.73 13.06 5.10
N SER A 151 4.57 12.09 5.52
CA SER A 151 5.34 11.27 4.60
C SER A 151 4.45 10.39 3.70
N ASP A 152 3.32 9.86 4.21
CA ASP A 152 2.38 9.09 3.41
C ASP A 152 1.76 9.96 2.29
N ALA A 153 1.33 11.17 2.62
CA ALA A 153 0.82 12.13 1.65
C ALA A 153 1.91 12.56 0.64
N SER A 154 3.15 12.78 1.11
CA SER A 154 4.26 13.19 0.25
C SER A 154 4.63 12.13 -0.78
N LEU A 155 4.58 10.84 -0.45
CA LEU A 155 4.79 9.74 -1.40
C LEU A 155 3.76 9.75 -2.54
N TYR A 156 2.49 9.94 -2.21
CA TYR A 156 1.43 10.07 -3.21
C TYR A 156 1.65 11.31 -4.09
N LEU A 157 1.89 12.48 -3.46
CA LEU A 157 2.11 13.73 -4.18
C LEU A 157 3.34 13.70 -5.07
N ALA A 158 4.42 13.02 -4.66
CA ALA A 158 5.63 12.85 -5.44
C ALA A 158 5.42 12.04 -6.74
N LEU A 159 4.40 11.19 -6.77
CA LEU A 159 4.05 10.41 -7.97
C LEU A 159 3.11 11.15 -8.92
N LEU A 160 2.41 12.20 -8.49
CA LEU A 160 1.48 12.97 -9.34
C LEU A 160 2.13 13.55 -10.62
N PRO A 161 3.37 14.07 -10.59
CA PRO A 161 4.01 14.61 -11.80
C PRO A 161 4.19 13.58 -12.93
N LEU A 162 4.22 12.26 -12.61
CA LEU A 162 4.29 11.20 -13.63
C LEU A 162 3.04 11.17 -14.51
N TYR A 163 1.93 11.68 -14.01
CA TYR A 163 0.62 11.73 -14.71
C TYR A 163 0.32 13.11 -15.29
N ARG A 164 1.32 13.95 -15.45
CA ARG A 164 1.19 15.30 -16.02
C ARG A 164 0.43 15.32 -17.35
N HIS A 165 0.59 14.27 -18.17
CA HIS A 165 -0.10 14.15 -19.44
C HIS A 165 -1.63 13.98 -19.33
N LEU A 166 -2.15 13.60 -18.15
CA LEU A 166 -3.59 13.47 -17.90
C LEU A 166 -4.25 14.77 -17.43
N PHE A 167 -3.44 15.74 -16.99
CA PHE A 167 -3.98 17.02 -16.55
C PHE A 167 -4.19 17.93 -17.76
N PRO A 168 -5.43 18.44 -18.00
CA PRO A 168 -5.67 19.36 -19.08
C PRO A 168 -4.86 20.64 -18.84
N CYS A 169 -3.95 20.93 -19.74
CA CYS A 169 -3.23 22.20 -19.75
C CYS A 169 -4.23 23.29 -20.09
N LYS A 170 -4.84 23.93 -19.10
CA LYS A 170 -5.52 25.21 -19.30
C LYS A 170 -4.45 26.27 -19.58
N SER A 171 -4.01 26.34 -20.83
CA SER A 171 -3.13 27.41 -21.27
C SER A 171 -3.92 28.71 -21.32
N SER A 172 -3.91 29.45 -20.22
CA SER A 172 -4.23 30.89 -20.24
C SER A 172 -3.05 31.74 -20.75
N LEU A 173 -1.96 31.08 -21.21
CA LEU A 173 -0.81 31.73 -21.81
C LEU A 173 -0.67 31.27 -23.28
N PRO A 174 -0.63 32.25 -24.24
CA PRO A 174 -0.64 31.93 -25.68
C PRO A 174 0.68 31.36 -26.25
N SER A 175 1.62 30.94 -25.41
CA SER A 175 2.97 30.51 -25.83
C SER A 175 3.37 29.09 -25.46
N CYS A 176 2.46 28.22 -25.02
CA CYS A 176 2.82 26.83 -24.74
C CYS A 176 2.23 25.91 -25.82
N PRO A 177 3.02 25.39 -26.78
CA PRO A 177 2.55 24.42 -27.76
C PRO A 177 2.37 23.07 -27.05
N CYS A 178 1.12 22.72 -26.74
CA CYS A 178 0.78 21.34 -26.39
C CYS A 178 0.94 20.50 -27.67
N ARG A 179 2.06 19.81 -27.85
CA ARG A 179 2.19 18.73 -28.82
C ARG A 179 1.59 17.47 -28.23
N TYR A 180 0.62 16.95 -28.96
CA TYR A 180 0.09 15.57 -28.81
C TYR A 180 1.16 14.55 -29.13
#